data_90cacf89b2dad241304fbf511312964f
#
_entry.id   90cacf89b2dad241304fbf511312964f
#
_cell.length_a   1.000
_cell.length_b   1.000
_cell.length_c   1.000
_cell.angle_alpha   90.00
_cell.angle_beta   90.00
_cell.angle_gamma   90.00
#
_symmetry.space_group_name_H-M   'P 1'
#
loop_
_entity.id
_entity.type
_entity.pdbx_description
1 polymer ?
#
loop_
_entity_poly.entity_id
_entity_poly.type
_entity_poly.pdbx_seq_one_letter_code
_entity_poly.pdbx_strand_id
1 'polypeptide(L)'
;AIGFLYLYGMIINSFITATQNFKTGASEKTFSLNPLKCFAAAFTPQSLGILFFCFLLYFFMSGRWLHFLTGTKITKDDRNFYVTDEGTHGTSGWMTKRERDKILYSDTADNLPTPILCKVRKGKYDERLSDYVGLREDCGLNKHIIVYGATGAGKSRGFVKPYILKMVQMMKAGQKPQSMIIVDPKAELFEQYSQYLRENGYEVKALNLLDMENSDGWNCIGETEGDVDMVQSVAEIIIRNTSDAEKADFWDKAEQNLLIALILYVQSMKDPITNELLPLHERSLGTIYKILSSESAKSLDVKFQRLPLDHPARGPYGIFKQAASNLWGNVFIGLGSRMSVFQNSLVDKITKYHDIDLELPGKKPCAYFCIISAQDTAYEFLSSLFFSMLFKKLSDYARKHGDERGRLPVEVNFMMDEFCNVGKLLDFKKTISVVRGYGINCQIIVQSIAQLSDRYPIKEWEEIVGNCDTQLVLGCNDMMTSDYISKRCGSVTISLANSMTPQTPLFSPVSREITGYRVTKSNNTRPLMYPEEILQMDNKECLLLIRGQKPLKAYKVIPDELSSYKELKYTRVTDYLPKWRQQEETTSPD
;
A
#
# COMPACT_ATOMS: atom_id res chain seq x y z
N ALA A 1 13.11 -14.30 -44.43
CA ALA A 1 13.27 -15.70 -44.87
C ALA A 1 13.31 -15.81 -46.41
N ILE A 2 12.31 -15.36 -47.16
CA ILE A 2 12.22 -15.52 -48.64
C ILE A 2 13.41 -14.82 -49.33
N GLY A 3 13.71 -13.59 -48.96
CA GLY A 3 14.85 -12.85 -49.54
C GLY A 3 16.20 -13.53 -49.28
N PHE A 4 16.37 -14.13 -48.09
CA PHE A 4 17.59 -14.88 -47.73
C PHE A 4 17.72 -16.15 -48.60
N LEU A 5 16.64 -16.92 -48.76
CA LEU A 5 16.61 -18.12 -49.58
C LEU A 5 16.89 -17.80 -51.06
N TYR A 6 16.39 -16.68 -51.57
CA TYR A 6 16.66 -16.23 -52.93
C TYR A 6 18.16 -15.88 -53.12
N LEU A 7 18.73 -15.06 -52.23
CA LEU A 7 20.15 -14.70 -52.28
C LEU A 7 21.06 -15.93 -52.12
N TYR A 8 20.74 -16.80 -51.17
CA TYR A 8 21.44 -18.07 -50.99
C TYR A 8 21.39 -18.93 -52.25
N GLY A 9 20.20 -19.15 -52.81
CA GLY A 9 20.01 -19.91 -54.05
C GLY A 9 20.72 -19.30 -55.25
N MET A 10 20.81 -17.97 -55.34
CA MET A 10 21.55 -17.26 -56.34
C MET A 10 23.06 -17.58 -56.28
N ILE A 11 23.63 -17.58 -55.07
CA ILE A 11 25.04 -17.94 -54.87
C ILE A 11 25.28 -19.40 -55.24
N ILE A 12 24.44 -20.30 -54.76
CA ILE A 12 24.55 -21.74 -55.07
C ILE A 12 24.39 -22.02 -56.57
N ASN A 13 23.41 -21.41 -57.19
CA ASN A 13 23.21 -21.55 -58.65
C ASN A 13 24.42 -21.08 -59.43
N SER A 14 25.03 -19.94 -59.04
CA SER A 14 26.26 -19.40 -59.67
C SER A 14 27.42 -20.38 -59.52
N PHE A 15 27.55 -21.00 -58.35
CA PHE A 15 28.61 -21.98 -58.08
C PHE A 15 28.40 -23.29 -58.86
N ILE A 16 27.16 -23.80 -58.96
CA ILE A 16 26.82 -24.99 -59.76
C ILE A 16 27.13 -24.73 -61.22
N THR A 17 26.68 -23.60 -61.77
CA THR A 17 26.92 -23.24 -63.19
C THR A 17 28.41 -23.08 -63.48
N ALA A 18 29.18 -22.43 -62.60
CA ALA A 18 30.64 -22.30 -62.74
C ALA A 18 31.33 -23.66 -62.75
N THR A 19 30.91 -24.59 -61.90
CA THR A 19 31.45 -25.95 -61.81
C THR A 19 31.09 -26.79 -63.05
N GLN A 20 29.90 -26.62 -63.60
CA GLN A 20 29.45 -27.25 -64.87
C GLN A 20 30.21 -26.71 -66.05
N ASN A 21 30.40 -25.38 -66.19
CA ASN A 21 31.19 -24.76 -67.21
C ASN A 21 32.63 -25.25 -67.17
N PHE A 22 33.20 -25.42 -66.00
CA PHE A 22 34.58 -25.96 -65.86
C PHE A 22 34.68 -27.41 -66.33
N LYS A 23 33.65 -28.26 -66.08
CA LYS A 23 33.64 -29.66 -66.48
C LYS A 23 33.34 -29.88 -67.97
N THR A 24 32.52 -29.02 -68.54
CA THR A 24 32.01 -29.21 -69.94
C THR A 24 32.68 -28.32 -70.97
N GLY A 25 33.53 -27.36 -70.49
CA GLY A 25 34.13 -26.37 -71.41
C GLY A 25 33.16 -25.33 -71.96
N ALA A 26 31.92 -25.31 -71.45
CA ALA A 26 30.89 -24.40 -71.94
C ALA A 26 31.10 -22.97 -71.30
N SER A 27 30.65 -21.95 -72.02
CA SER A 27 30.74 -20.55 -71.56
C SER A 27 29.34 -20.00 -71.29
N GLU A 28 28.59 -20.66 -70.40
CA GLU A 28 27.33 -20.09 -69.96
C GLU A 28 27.53 -19.02 -68.91
N LYS A 29 26.62 -18.00 -68.85
CA LYS A 29 26.66 -16.96 -67.83
C LYS A 29 26.51 -17.59 -66.47
N THR A 30 27.56 -17.47 -65.63
CA THR A 30 27.62 -18.02 -64.27
C THR A 30 26.61 -17.39 -63.32
N PHE A 31 26.10 -16.20 -63.62
CA PHE A 31 25.19 -15.46 -62.76
C PHE A 31 23.78 -15.39 -63.35
N SER A 32 22.78 -15.87 -62.63
CA SER A 32 21.38 -15.84 -63.04
C SER A 32 20.52 -15.17 -61.97
N LEU A 33 19.73 -14.18 -62.39
CA LEU A 33 18.73 -13.51 -61.57
C LEU A 33 17.34 -14.16 -61.65
N ASN A 34 17.20 -15.28 -62.38
CA ASN A 34 15.92 -15.94 -62.51
C ASN A 34 15.49 -16.56 -61.16
N PRO A 35 14.35 -16.09 -60.53
CA PRO A 35 13.93 -16.55 -59.24
C PRO A 35 13.69 -18.06 -59.15
N LEU A 36 13.10 -18.65 -60.21
CA LEU A 36 12.81 -20.09 -60.23
C LEU A 36 14.08 -20.94 -60.19
N LYS A 37 15.12 -20.58 -60.96
CA LYS A 37 16.41 -21.25 -60.91
C LYS A 37 17.13 -21.09 -59.59
N CYS A 38 17.07 -19.91 -59.01
CA CYS A 38 17.68 -19.62 -57.71
C CYS A 38 16.98 -20.42 -56.58
N PHE A 39 15.67 -20.42 -56.52
CA PHE A 39 14.95 -21.24 -55.54
C PHE A 39 15.18 -22.74 -55.72
N ALA A 40 15.16 -23.25 -56.98
CA ALA A 40 15.47 -24.64 -57.22
C ALA A 40 16.89 -25.04 -56.74
N ALA A 41 17.90 -24.19 -57.00
CA ALA A 41 19.26 -24.40 -56.52
C ALA A 41 19.37 -24.38 -54.97
N ALA A 42 18.58 -23.56 -54.28
CA ALA A 42 18.56 -23.49 -52.83
C ALA A 42 18.08 -24.79 -52.16
N PHE A 43 17.27 -25.58 -52.84
CA PHE A 43 16.70 -26.84 -52.32
C PHE A 43 17.37 -28.10 -52.85
N THR A 44 18.53 -27.98 -53.50
CA THR A 44 19.30 -29.18 -53.88
C THR A 44 19.90 -29.86 -52.64
N PRO A 45 20.08 -31.19 -52.62
CA PRO A 45 20.65 -31.92 -51.51
C PRO A 45 22.02 -31.37 -51.08
N GLN A 46 22.83 -30.93 -52.03
CA GLN A 46 24.15 -30.34 -51.77
C GLN A 46 24.06 -28.97 -51.09
N SER A 47 23.13 -28.12 -51.51
CA SER A 47 22.92 -26.80 -50.89
C SER A 47 22.35 -26.94 -49.49
N LEU A 48 21.40 -27.86 -49.28
CA LEU A 48 20.90 -28.16 -47.93
C LEU A 48 21.99 -28.68 -47.00
N GLY A 49 22.92 -29.50 -47.51
CA GLY A 49 24.09 -29.96 -46.79
C GLY A 49 25.01 -28.81 -46.36
N ILE A 50 25.27 -27.84 -47.27
CA ILE A 50 26.08 -26.65 -46.95
C ILE A 50 25.37 -25.79 -45.90
N LEU A 51 24.09 -25.58 -46.03
CA LEU A 51 23.28 -24.78 -45.09
C LEU A 51 23.25 -25.44 -43.70
N PHE A 52 23.11 -26.74 -43.65
CA PHE A 52 23.18 -27.54 -42.43
C PHE A 52 24.58 -27.47 -41.78
N PHE A 53 25.65 -27.56 -42.58
CA PHE A 53 27.01 -27.41 -42.09
C PHE A 53 27.27 -26.01 -41.56
N CYS A 54 26.83 -24.96 -42.26
CA CYS A 54 26.93 -23.58 -41.76
C CYS A 54 26.12 -23.37 -40.48
N PHE A 55 24.93 -24.00 -40.38
CA PHE A 55 24.14 -23.97 -39.17
C PHE A 55 24.85 -24.67 -37.98
N LEU A 56 25.46 -25.84 -38.23
CA LEU A 56 26.27 -26.52 -37.21
C LEU A 56 27.46 -25.68 -36.78
N LEU A 57 28.19 -25.09 -37.74
CA LEU A 57 29.31 -24.21 -37.46
C LEU A 57 28.90 -23.00 -36.62
N TYR A 58 27.80 -22.35 -36.99
CA TYR A 58 27.21 -21.25 -36.21
C TYR A 58 26.77 -21.72 -34.81
N PHE A 59 26.13 -22.90 -34.73
CA PHE A 59 25.68 -23.47 -33.46
C PHE A 59 26.87 -23.76 -32.53
N PHE A 60 27.96 -24.32 -33.04
CA PHE A 60 29.18 -24.57 -32.28
C PHE A 60 29.91 -23.26 -31.91
N MET A 61 30.07 -22.34 -32.85
CA MET A 61 30.75 -21.06 -32.60
C MET A 61 29.97 -20.14 -31.65
N SER A 62 28.64 -20.22 -31.66
CA SER A 62 27.80 -19.42 -30.76
C SER A 62 27.81 -19.92 -29.30
N GLY A 63 28.44 -21.03 -29.03
CA GLY A 63 28.47 -21.66 -27.70
C GLY A 63 27.13 -22.23 -27.22
N ARG A 64 26.07 -22.18 -28.06
CA ARG A 64 24.73 -22.66 -27.70
C ARG A 64 24.66 -24.17 -27.51
N TRP A 65 25.58 -24.94 -28.10
CA TRP A 65 25.67 -26.38 -27.89
C TRP A 65 26.02 -26.74 -26.43
N LEU A 66 26.81 -25.88 -25.74
CA LEU A 66 27.10 -26.05 -24.31
C LEU A 66 25.85 -25.96 -23.46
N HIS A 67 24.91 -25.06 -23.82
CA HIS A 67 23.62 -24.93 -23.13
C HIS A 67 22.71 -26.14 -23.35
N PHE A 68 22.78 -26.75 -24.55
CA PHE A 68 22.03 -27.96 -24.85
C PHE A 68 22.53 -29.17 -24.05
N LEU A 69 23.86 -29.24 -23.81
CA LEU A 69 24.48 -30.31 -23.03
C LEU A 69 24.39 -30.10 -21.52
N THR A 70 24.45 -28.87 -21.04
CA THR A 70 24.43 -28.55 -19.61
C THR A 70 23.05 -28.25 -19.07
N GLY A 71 22.07 -28.03 -19.93
CA GLY A 71 20.71 -27.62 -19.54
C GLY A 71 20.61 -26.23 -18.92
N THR A 72 21.73 -25.50 -18.80
CA THR A 72 21.76 -24.15 -18.19
C THR A 72 21.33 -23.09 -19.19
N LYS A 73 20.38 -22.27 -18.78
CA LYS A 73 19.88 -21.15 -19.56
C LYS A 73 20.55 -19.85 -19.09
N ILE A 74 21.26 -19.19 -20.00
CA ILE A 74 21.84 -17.86 -19.75
C ILE A 74 20.98 -16.84 -20.47
N THR A 75 20.47 -15.85 -19.75
CA THR A 75 19.68 -14.73 -20.28
C THR A 75 20.42 -13.43 -20.04
N LYS A 76 20.45 -12.55 -21.04
CA LYS A 76 20.98 -11.20 -20.90
C LYS A 76 19.91 -10.30 -20.28
N ASP A 77 20.23 -9.67 -19.14
CA ASP A 77 19.41 -8.62 -18.53
C ASP A 77 19.59 -7.30 -19.30
N ASP A 78 18.55 -6.47 -19.35
CA ASP A 78 18.60 -5.15 -20.02
C ASP A 78 19.68 -4.22 -19.45
N ARG A 79 20.14 -4.46 -18.21
CA ARG A 79 21.23 -3.76 -17.53
C ARG A 79 22.64 -4.29 -17.84
N ASN A 80 22.78 -5.04 -18.97
CA ASN A 80 24.07 -5.53 -19.51
C ASN A 80 24.83 -6.58 -18.69
N PHE A 81 24.18 -7.40 -17.86
CA PHE A 81 24.79 -8.57 -17.25
C PHE A 81 24.06 -9.86 -17.68
N TYR A 82 24.69 -11.00 -17.44
CA TYR A 82 24.14 -12.28 -17.82
C TYR A 82 23.68 -13.04 -16.57
N VAL A 83 22.39 -13.41 -16.53
CA VAL A 83 21.80 -14.24 -15.46
C VAL A 83 21.80 -15.69 -15.90
N THR A 84 22.23 -16.59 -15.02
CA THR A 84 22.16 -18.04 -15.21
C THR A 84 21.13 -18.66 -14.27
N ASP A 85 20.45 -19.70 -14.71
CA ASP A 85 19.47 -20.46 -13.93
C ASP A 85 20.10 -21.58 -13.05
N GLU A 86 21.43 -21.67 -12.98
CA GLU A 86 22.11 -22.62 -12.11
C GLU A 86 21.78 -22.45 -10.62
N GLY A 87 21.43 -21.21 -10.19
CA GLY A 87 20.91 -20.94 -8.86
C GLY A 87 21.92 -21.12 -7.70
N THR A 88 23.22 -21.33 -7.98
CA THR A 88 24.25 -21.60 -6.97
C THR A 88 24.46 -20.45 -5.98
N HIS A 89 24.19 -19.22 -6.39
CA HIS A 89 24.38 -18.00 -5.59
C HIS A 89 23.09 -17.20 -5.38
N GLY A 90 21.94 -17.68 -5.84
CA GLY A 90 20.64 -17.06 -5.70
C GLY A 90 19.69 -17.47 -6.83
N THR A 91 18.44 -17.70 -6.47
CA THR A 91 17.39 -18.19 -7.39
C THR A 91 16.33 -17.13 -7.71
N SER A 92 16.51 -15.88 -7.25
CA SER A 92 15.60 -14.81 -7.54
C SER A 92 15.61 -14.44 -9.04
N GLY A 93 14.62 -13.67 -9.44
CA GLY A 93 14.48 -13.20 -10.83
C GLY A 93 13.18 -12.43 -10.98
N TRP A 94 12.94 -11.85 -12.15
CA TRP A 94 11.68 -11.19 -12.43
C TRP A 94 10.55 -12.20 -12.60
N MET A 95 9.36 -11.84 -12.11
CA MET A 95 8.15 -12.64 -12.28
C MET A 95 7.83 -12.83 -13.76
N THR A 96 7.70 -14.07 -14.19
CA THR A 96 7.29 -14.40 -15.57
C THR A 96 5.79 -14.22 -15.74
N LYS A 97 5.33 -14.12 -17.00
CA LYS A 97 3.90 -14.05 -17.31
C LYS A 97 3.12 -15.24 -16.72
N ARG A 98 3.69 -16.46 -16.78
CA ARG A 98 3.03 -17.66 -16.23
C ARG A 98 2.90 -17.63 -14.70
N GLU A 99 3.91 -17.11 -14.01
CA GLU A 99 3.88 -16.94 -12.55
C GLU A 99 2.86 -15.86 -12.19
N ARG A 100 2.86 -14.74 -12.92
CA ARG A 100 1.92 -13.63 -12.73
C ARG A 100 0.46 -14.06 -12.86
N ASP A 101 0.11 -14.72 -13.96
CA ASP A 101 -1.27 -15.07 -14.29
C ASP A 101 -1.88 -16.10 -13.32
N LYS A 102 -1.06 -16.74 -12.45
CA LYS A 102 -1.54 -17.61 -11.37
C LYS A 102 -2.09 -16.82 -10.18
N ILE A 103 -1.58 -15.63 -9.90
CA ILE A 103 -1.85 -14.86 -8.69
C ILE A 103 -2.50 -13.51 -8.98
N LEU A 104 -2.32 -12.97 -10.18
CA LEU A 104 -2.86 -11.69 -10.60
C LEU A 104 -3.82 -11.88 -11.75
N TYR A 105 -4.93 -11.16 -11.73
CA TYR A 105 -5.71 -10.87 -12.93
C TYR A 105 -4.96 -9.86 -13.78
N SER A 106 -5.12 -9.96 -15.09
CA SER A 106 -4.47 -9.08 -16.07
C SER A 106 -5.45 -8.80 -17.20
N ASP A 107 -6.00 -7.59 -17.28
CA ASP A 107 -6.99 -7.17 -18.26
C ASP A 107 -6.97 -5.64 -18.43
N THR A 108 -7.89 -5.11 -19.24
CA THR A 108 -8.18 -3.68 -19.30
C THR A 108 -8.67 -3.19 -17.92
N ALA A 109 -8.52 -1.91 -17.65
CA ALA A 109 -8.94 -1.34 -16.37
C ALA A 109 -10.43 -1.59 -16.09
N ASP A 110 -11.27 -1.50 -17.11
CA ASP A 110 -12.72 -1.66 -16.98
C ASP A 110 -13.11 -3.11 -16.66
N ASN A 111 -12.47 -4.08 -17.28
CA ASN A 111 -12.80 -5.50 -17.12
C ASN A 111 -12.15 -6.16 -15.90
N LEU A 112 -11.15 -5.52 -15.28
CA LEU A 112 -10.47 -6.10 -14.14
C LEU A 112 -11.46 -6.32 -12.97
N PRO A 113 -11.57 -7.53 -12.39
CA PRO A 113 -12.55 -7.80 -11.35
C PRO A 113 -12.10 -7.40 -9.93
N THR A 114 -10.91 -6.86 -9.77
CA THR A 114 -10.30 -6.53 -8.48
C THR A 114 -9.68 -5.14 -8.51
N PRO A 115 -9.35 -4.54 -7.35
CA PRO A 115 -8.65 -3.27 -7.30
C PRO A 115 -7.34 -3.30 -8.09
N ILE A 116 -7.04 -2.18 -8.74
CA ILE A 116 -5.85 -2.05 -9.57
C ILE A 116 -4.62 -1.81 -8.69
N LEU A 117 -3.55 -2.59 -8.91
CA LEU A 117 -2.26 -2.42 -8.23
C LEU A 117 -1.25 -1.67 -9.10
N CYS A 118 -1.12 -2.07 -10.34
CA CYS A 118 -0.19 -1.48 -11.30
C CYS A 118 -0.58 -1.86 -12.73
N LYS A 119 0.21 -1.45 -13.72
CA LYS A 119 0.03 -1.86 -15.12
C LYS A 119 1.28 -2.51 -15.70
N VAL A 120 1.11 -3.47 -16.62
CA VAL A 120 2.18 -4.19 -17.30
C VAL A 120 2.04 -4.02 -18.81
N ARG A 121 3.15 -3.88 -19.53
CA ARG A 121 3.14 -3.75 -20.99
C ARG A 121 2.77 -5.08 -21.67
N LYS A 122 1.95 -5.02 -22.69
CA LYS A 122 1.62 -6.19 -23.55
C LYS A 122 2.74 -6.57 -24.52
N GLY A 123 3.59 -5.64 -24.90
CA GLY A 123 4.65 -5.83 -25.89
C GLY A 123 5.89 -5.00 -25.61
N LYS A 124 6.99 -5.34 -26.28
CA LYS A 124 8.30 -4.71 -26.07
C LYS A 124 8.37 -3.25 -26.58
N TYR A 125 7.48 -2.84 -27.48
CA TYR A 125 7.61 -1.59 -28.23
C TYR A 125 6.39 -0.65 -28.17
N ASP A 126 5.25 -1.05 -27.57
CA ASP A 126 4.05 -0.21 -27.54
C ASP A 126 3.62 0.07 -26.10
N GLU A 127 3.84 1.30 -25.65
CA GLU A 127 3.45 1.78 -24.30
C GLU A 127 1.93 1.89 -24.14
N ARG A 128 1.18 1.99 -25.26
CA ARG A 128 -0.28 2.16 -25.25
C ARG A 128 -1.01 0.85 -24.97
N LEU A 129 -0.36 -0.29 -25.25
CA LEU A 129 -0.92 -1.62 -25.00
C LEU A 129 -0.47 -2.12 -23.61
N SER A 130 -1.13 -1.66 -22.56
CA SER A 130 -0.88 -2.10 -21.19
C SER A 130 -2.09 -2.85 -20.65
N ASP A 131 -1.84 -3.92 -19.89
CA ASP A 131 -2.83 -4.54 -19.03
C ASP A 131 -2.70 -4.00 -17.62
N TYR A 132 -3.83 -3.76 -16.97
CA TYR A 132 -3.88 -3.49 -15.55
C TYR A 132 -3.88 -4.80 -14.77
N VAL A 133 -3.25 -4.81 -13.62
CA VAL A 133 -3.17 -6.02 -12.80
C VAL A 133 -3.71 -5.78 -11.41
N GLY A 134 -4.40 -6.79 -10.89
CA GLY A 134 -4.95 -6.82 -9.54
C GLY A 134 -4.86 -8.22 -8.95
N LEU A 135 -4.90 -8.32 -7.63
CA LEU A 135 -4.75 -9.56 -6.89
C LEU A 135 -5.97 -10.48 -7.14
N ARG A 136 -5.73 -11.76 -7.38
CA ARG A 136 -6.79 -12.76 -7.50
C ARG A 136 -7.37 -13.08 -6.12
N GLU A 137 -8.69 -13.24 -6.05
CA GLU A 137 -9.37 -13.57 -4.78
C GLU A 137 -9.10 -15.01 -4.31
N ASP A 138 -8.80 -15.91 -5.23
CA ASP A 138 -8.53 -17.33 -5.02
C ASP A 138 -7.05 -17.65 -4.72
N CYS A 139 -6.18 -16.65 -4.64
CA CYS A 139 -4.74 -16.85 -4.45
C CYS A 139 -4.33 -17.17 -3.00
N GLY A 140 -5.26 -17.14 -2.04
CA GLY A 140 -4.98 -17.44 -0.63
C GLY A 140 -4.19 -16.36 0.13
N LEU A 141 -3.93 -15.22 -0.50
CA LEU A 141 -3.26 -14.07 0.09
C LEU A 141 -4.26 -13.14 0.77
N ASN A 142 -3.77 -12.35 1.73
CA ASN A 142 -4.61 -11.31 2.32
C ASN A 142 -4.68 -10.07 1.40
N LYS A 143 -5.67 -9.20 1.67
CA LYS A 143 -5.88 -7.96 0.93
C LYS A 143 -5.18 -6.75 1.59
N HIS A 144 -4.32 -6.96 2.60
CA HIS A 144 -3.51 -5.89 3.17
C HIS A 144 -2.38 -5.53 2.20
N ILE A 145 -2.24 -4.23 1.96
CA ILE A 145 -1.26 -3.69 1.03
C ILE A 145 -0.43 -2.64 1.76
N ILE A 146 0.88 -2.68 1.59
CA ILE A 146 1.71 -1.54 1.97
C ILE A 146 2.30 -0.89 0.72
N VAL A 147 2.25 0.42 0.67
CA VAL A 147 2.72 1.23 -0.45
C VAL A 147 3.84 2.14 0.03
N TYR A 148 5.01 2.02 -0.60
CA TYR A 148 6.17 2.87 -0.33
C TYR A 148 6.27 3.92 -1.43
N GLY A 149 6.35 5.19 -1.04
CA GLY A 149 6.54 6.25 -2.01
C GLY A 149 7.04 7.54 -1.37
N ALA A 150 8.22 8.01 -1.77
CA ALA A 150 8.74 9.31 -1.36
C ALA A 150 7.78 10.44 -1.74
N THR A 151 8.00 11.63 -1.18
CA THR A 151 7.25 12.82 -1.58
C THR A 151 7.43 13.07 -3.08
N GLY A 152 6.32 13.27 -3.80
CA GLY A 152 6.34 13.42 -5.25
C GLY A 152 6.38 12.11 -6.05
N ALA A 153 6.54 10.94 -5.42
CA ALA A 153 6.50 9.64 -6.11
C ALA A 153 5.10 9.25 -6.64
N GLY A 154 4.08 10.06 -6.34
CA GLY A 154 2.73 9.87 -6.85
C GLY A 154 1.90 8.84 -6.09
N LYS A 155 2.05 8.72 -4.76
CA LYS A 155 1.29 7.78 -3.90
C LYS A 155 -0.21 7.89 -4.11
N SER A 156 -0.77 9.06 -3.85
CA SER A 156 -2.22 9.30 -3.98
C SER A 156 -2.65 9.16 -5.45
N ARG A 157 -1.86 9.71 -6.41
CA ARG A 157 -2.18 9.64 -7.85
C ARG A 157 -2.02 8.23 -8.43
N GLY A 158 -0.96 7.50 -8.05
CA GLY A 158 -0.62 6.20 -8.65
C GLY A 158 -1.29 5.00 -7.98
N PHE A 159 -1.88 5.18 -6.78
CA PHE A 159 -2.51 4.09 -6.05
C PHE A 159 -3.88 4.46 -5.48
N VAL A 160 -4.00 5.49 -4.62
CA VAL A 160 -5.25 5.80 -3.91
C VAL A 160 -6.38 6.17 -4.87
N LYS A 161 -6.13 7.12 -5.77
CA LYS A 161 -7.13 7.60 -6.74
C LYS A 161 -7.62 6.49 -7.68
N PRO A 162 -6.76 5.69 -8.34
CA PRO A 162 -7.18 4.54 -9.12
C PRO A 162 -7.95 3.49 -8.31
N TYR A 163 -7.55 3.28 -7.05
CA TYR A 163 -8.21 2.33 -6.16
C TYR A 163 -9.66 2.74 -5.89
N ILE A 164 -9.91 4.01 -5.50
CA ILE A 164 -11.26 4.56 -5.28
C ILE A 164 -12.13 4.42 -6.53
N LEU A 165 -11.62 4.84 -7.70
CA LEU A 165 -12.34 4.74 -8.96
C LEU A 165 -12.74 3.31 -9.28
N LYS A 166 -11.79 2.37 -9.09
CA LYS A 166 -12.03 0.96 -9.38
C LYS A 166 -13.04 0.34 -8.43
N MET A 167 -13.04 0.70 -7.15
CA MET A 167 -14.03 0.23 -6.19
C MET A 167 -15.46 0.58 -6.60
N VAL A 168 -15.68 1.83 -7.02
CA VAL A 168 -16.99 2.26 -7.55
C VAL A 168 -17.35 1.52 -8.83
N GLN A 169 -16.39 1.35 -9.73
CA GLN A 169 -16.61 0.65 -11.00
C GLN A 169 -16.98 -0.83 -10.79
N MET A 170 -16.33 -1.50 -9.84
CA MET A 170 -16.65 -2.88 -9.46
C MET A 170 -18.09 -2.99 -8.94
N MET A 171 -18.53 -2.06 -8.12
CA MET A 171 -19.92 -2.00 -7.63
C MET A 171 -20.90 -1.75 -8.79
N LYS A 172 -20.62 -0.81 -9.72
CA LYS A 172 -21.42 -0.60 -10.94
C LYS A 172 -21.51 -1.87 -11.80
N ALA A 173 -20.46 -2.69 -11.82
CA ALA A 173 -20.43 -3.98 -12.52
C ALA A 173 -21.18 -5.11 -11.79
N GLY A 174 -21.89 -4.81 -10.70
CA GLY A 174 -22.69 -5.78 -9.93
C GLY A 174 -21.92 -6.60 -8.91
N GLN A 175 -20.68 -6.26 -8.61
CA GLN A 175 -19.94 -6.89 -7.51
C GLN A 175 -20.47 -6.39 -6.16
N LYS A 176 -20.20 -7.16 -5.09
CA LYS A 176 -20.54 -6.74 -3.73
C LYS A 176 -19.91 -5.38 -3.42
N PRO A 177 -20.71 -4.42 -2.94
CA PRO A 177 -20.17 -3.12 -2.55
C PRO A 177 -19.20 -3.27 -1.38
N GLN A 178 -18.24 -2.36 -1.31
CA GLN A 178 -17.27 -2.32 -0.23
C GLN A 178 -17.17 -0.87 0.27
N SER A 179 -17.00 -0.69 1.57
CA SER A 179 -16.81 0.61 2.18
C SER A 179 -15.34 1.05 2.16
N MET A 180 -15.12 2.34 2.24
CA MET A 180 -13.80 2.96 2.26
C MET A 180 -13.68 3.92 3.44
N ILE A 181 -12.62 3.77 4.23
CA ILE A 181 -12.21 4.74 5.25
C ILE A 181 -10.90 5.36 4.76
N ILE A 182 -10.93 6.65 4.48
CA ILE A 182 -9.88 7.33 3.71
C ILE A 182 -9.20 8.37 4.59
N VAL A 183 -7.90 8.26 4.79
CA VAL A 183 -7.09 9.35 5.34
C VAL A 183 -6.74 10.30 4.21
N ASP A 184 -7.04 11.59 4.40
CA ASP A 184 -6.83 12.63 3.40
C ASP A 184 -6.09 13.83 4.00
N PRO A 185 -4.75 13.88 3.90
CA PRO A 185 -3.95 14.92 4.55
C PRO A 185 -4.17 16.35 4.03
N LYS A 186 -4.88 16.52 2.92
CA LYS A 186 -5.03 17.80 2.22
C LYS A 186 -6.45 18.12 1.79
N ALA A 187 -7.42 17.32 2.17
CA ALA A 187 -8.79 17.37 1.65
C ALA A 187 -8.93 17.13 0.12
N GLU A 188 -7.81 16.86 -0.59
CA GLU A 188 -7.80 16.70 -2.05
C GLU A 188 -8.64 15.49 -2.51
N LEU A 189 -8.63 14.41 -1.75
CA LEU A 189 -9.42 13.21 -2.07
C LEU A 189 -10.90 13.47 -1.80
N PHE A 190 -11.25 14.16 -0.72
CA PHE A 190 -12.62 14.54 -0.44
C PHE A 190 -13.18 15.44 -1.54
N GLU A 191 -12.45 16.50 -1.91
CA GLU A 191 -12.88 17.46 -2.92
C GLU A 191 -13.09 16.83 -4.30
N GLN A 192 -12.24 15.88 -4.68
CA GLN A 192 -12.33 15.22 -5.99
C GLN A 192 -13.35 14.07 -6.04
N TYR A 193 -13.57 13.35 -4.94
CA TYR A 193 -14.31 12.08 -4.96
C TYR A 193 -15.61 12.10 -4.17
N SER A 194 -15.83 13.02 -3.23
CA SER A 194 -17.00 12.99 -2.36
C SER A 194 -18.32 13.00 -3.12
N GLN A 195 -18.43 13.89 -4.12
CA GLN A 195 -19.64 14.00 -4.94
C GLN A 195 -19.85 12.76 -5.81
N TYR A 196 -18.79 12.28 -6.45
CA TYR A 196 -18.83 11.05 -7.25
C TYR A 196 -19.28 9.83 -6.43
N LEU A 197 -18.78 9.69 -5.20
CA LEU A 197 -19.16 8.62 -4.30
C LEU A 197 -20.64 8.72 -3.88
N ARG A 198 -21.13 9.92 -3.55
CA ARG A 198 -22.56 10.14 -3.23
C ARG A 198 -23.46 9.78 -4.41
N GLU A 199 -23.12 10.23 -5.61
CA GLU A 199 -23.88 9.93 -6.84
C GLU A 199 -23.91 8.43 -7.15
N ASN A 200 -22.94 7.67 -6.63
CA ASN A 200 -22.86 6.23 -6.77
C ASN A 200 -23.31 5.44 -5.52
N GLY A 201 -24.10 6.07 -4.63
CA GLY A 201 -24.80 5.37 -3.53
C GLY A 201 -23.97 5.12 -2.27
N TYR A 202 -22.82 5.80 -2.12
CA TYR A 202 -22.08 5.75 -0.87
C TYR A 202 -22.61 6.79 0.14
N GLU A 203 -22.73 6.39 1.39
CA GLU A 203 -22.87 7.34 2.50
C GLU A 203 -21.52 8.01 2.74
N VAL A 204 -21.43 9.32 2.48
CA VAL A 204 -20.16 10.07 2.60
C VAL A 204 -20.19 10.91 3.87
N LYS A 205 -19.16 10.72 4.72
CA LYS A 205 -18.93 11.48 5.95
C LYS A 205 -17.49 12.02 5.96
N ALA A 206 -17.30 13.15 6.66
CA ALA A 206 -16.01 13.78 6.81
C ALA A 206 -15.73 14.15 8.27
N LEU A 207 -14.76 13.49 8.89
CA LEU A 207 -14.12 13.99 10.12
C LEU A 207 -12.97 14.90 9.68
N ASN A 208 -13.22 16.22 9.70
CA ASN A 208 -12.29 17.22 9.16
C ASN A 208 -11.63 17.99 10.31
N LEU A 209 -10.37 17.63 10.59
CA LEU A 209 -9.56 18.29 11.64
C LEU A 209 -8.75 19.48 11.10
N LEU A 210 -8.77 19.74 9.79
CA LEU A 210 -8.16 20.93 9.18
C LEU A 210 -9.13 22.10 9.19
N ASP A 211 -10.39 21.84 8.86
CA ASP A 211 -11.46 22.83 8.81
C ASP A 211 -12.70 22.27 9.53
N MET A 212 -12.71 22.47 10.84
CA MET A 212 -13.68 21.84 11.73
C MET A 212 -15.10 22.40 11.57
N GLU A 213 -15.27 23.59 10.98
CA GLU A 213 -16.58 24.12 10.65
C GLU A 213 -17.31 23.27 9.60
N ASN A 214 -16.53 22.59 8.76
CA ASN A 214 -17.00 21.70 7.71
C ASN A 214 -16.71 20.22 8.05
N SER A 215 -16.83 19.86 9.33
CA SER A 215 -16.64 18.50 9.85
C SER A 215 -17.95 17.92 10.38
N ASP A 216 -18.26 16.66 10.03
CA ASP A 216 -19.28 15.90 10.76
C ASP A 216 -18.86 15.73 12.23
N GLY A 217 -19.84 15.71 13.11
CA GLY A 217 -19.63 15.47 14.54
C GLY A 217 -19.41 13.99 14.86
N TRP A 218 -18.47 13.72 15.75
CA TRP A 218 -18.24 12.38 16.28
C TRP A 218 -17.99 12.43 17.80
N ASN A 219 -18.99 12.00 18.57
CA ASN A 219 -18.91 11.90 20.01
C ASN A 219 -18.51 10.49 20.45
N CYS A 220 -17.26 10.32 20.85
CA CYS A 220 -16.74 9.02 21.25
C CYS A 220 -17.39 8.49 22.55
N ILE A 221 -17.96 9.35 23.41
CA ILE A 221 -18.65 8.92 24.64
C ILE A 221 -19.94 8.16 24.27
N GLY A 222 -20.68 8.59 23.24
CA GLY A 222 -21.84 7.87 22.75
C GLY A 222 -21.52 6.46 22.27
N GLU A 223 -20.33 6.26 21.71
CA GLU A 223 -19.86 4.94 21.28
C GLU A 223 -19.54 3.98 22.44
N THR A 224 -19.34 4.51 23.62
CA THR A 224 -18.93 3.74 24.81
C THR A 224 -20.11 3.44 25.75
N GLU A 225 -21.35 3.84 25.42
CA GLU A 225 -22.52 3.61 26.26
C GLU A 225 -22.77 2.11 26.49
N GLY A 226 -22.82 1.70 27.75
CA GLY A 226 -23.04 0.31 28.14
C GLY A 226 -21.83 -0.63 28.01
N ASP A 227 -20.66 -0.11 27.60
CA ASP A 227 -19.44 -0.91 27.39
C ASP A 227 -18.25 -0.32 28.20
N VAL A 228 -18.01 -0.87 29.40
CA VAL A 228 -16.92 -0.45 30.29
C VAL A 228 -15.54 -0.72 29.69
N ASP A 229 -15.38 -1.80 28.92
CA ASP A 229 -14.10 -2.15 28.26
C ASP A 229 -13.78 -1.12 27.18
N MET A 230 -14.81 -0.60 26.51
CA MET A 230 -14.66 0.48 25.53
C MET A 230 -14.23 1.77 26.21
N VAL A 231 -14.81 2.12 27.38
CA VAL A 231 -14.40 3.28 28.19
C VAL A 231 -12.94 3.19 28.60
N GLN A 232 -12.48 2.01 29.07
CA GLN A 232 -11.08 1.78 29.38
C GLN A 232 -10.16 2.00 28.17
N SER A 233 -10.58 1.48 27.01
CA SER A 233 -9.83 1.64 25.76
C SER A 233 -9.73 3.11 25.33
N VAL A 234 -10.82 3.87 25.39
CA VAL A 234 -10.83 5.31 25.09
C VAL A 234 -9.86 6.06 26.00
N ALA A 235 -9.94 5.82 27.31
CA ALA A 235 -9.05 6.48 28.27
C ALA A 235 -7.57 6.10 28.02
N GLU A 236 -7.27 4.84 27.75
CA GLU A 236 -5.91 4.39 27.42
C GLU A 236 -5.38 5.07 26.16
N ILE A 237 -6.18 5.13 25.09
CA ILE A 237 -5.79 5.76 23.83
C ILE A 237 -5.47 7.24 24.04
N ILE A 238 -6.32 7.96 24.77
CA ILE A 238 -6.12 9.39 25.06
C ILE A 238 -4.81 9.58 25.84
N ILE A 239 -4.62 8.87 26.95
CA ILE A 239 -3.43 9.01 27.79
C ILE A 239 -2.16 8.67 27.02
N ARG A 240 -2.15 7.54 26.27
CA ARG A 240 -0.97 7.09 25.53
C ARG A 240 -0.58 8.01 24.38
N ASN A 241 -1.54 8.57 23.67
CA ASN A 241 -1.25 9.48 22.55
C ASN A 241 -0.90 10.91 23.01
N THR A 242 -1.12 11.23 24.27
CA THR A 242 -0.76 12.53 24.87
C THR A 242 0.38 12.43 25.87
N SER A 243 1.02 11.26 26.03
CA SER A 243 2.16 11.03 26.89
C SER A 243 3.45 11.05 26.08
N ASP A 244 4.48 11.73 26.59
CA ASP A 244 5.82 11.74 26.00
C ASP A 244 6.62 10.47 26.34
N ALA A 245 6.15 9.67 27.29
CA ALA A 245 6.84 8.47 27.76
C ALA A 245 6.50 7.23 26.93
N GLU A 246 7.51 6.42 26.56
CA GLU A 246 7.29 5.13 25.89
C GLU A 246 6.51 4.11 26.74
N LYS A 247 6.61 4.23 28.08
CA LYS A 247 5.90 3.36 29.04
C LYS A 247 5.07 4.21 29.99
N ALA A 248 3.84 3.77 30.24
CA ALA A 248 2.97 4.39 31.23
C ALA A 248 3.64 4.39 32.61
N ASP A 249 3.78 5.57 33.16
CA ASP A 249 4.28 5.77 34.52
C ASP A 249 3.14 5.79 35.57
N PHE A 250 3.47 6.14 36.79
CA PHE A 250 2.49 6.28 37.90
C PHE A 250 1.43 7.35 37.58
N TRP A 251 1.87 8.47 37.00
CA TRP A 251 0.99 9.60 36.70
C TRP A 251 -0.01 9.24 35.57
N ASP A 252 0.48 8.62 34.48
CA ASP A 252 -0.36 8.15 33.41
C ASP A 252 -1.48 7.20 33.89
N LYS A 253 -1.14 6.29 34.84
CA LYS A 253 -2.13 5.36 35.40
C LYS A 253 -3.16 6.05 36.29
N ALA A 254 -2.72 7.05 37.08
CA ALA A 254 -3.62 7.81 37.91
C ALA A 254 -4.56 8.68 37.09
N GLU A 255 -4.05 9.36 36.06
CA GLU A 255 -4.82 10.16 35.13
C GLU A 255 -5.80 9.29 34.29
N GLN A 256 -5.36 8.10 33.89
CA GLN A 256 -6.23 7.14 33.18
C GLN A 256 -7.41 6.70 34.04
N ASN A 257 -7.19 6.35 35.32
CA ASN A 257 -8.27 5.98 36.22
C ASN A 257 -9.23 7.14 36.48
N LEU A 258 -8.70 8.36 36.65
CA LEU A 258 -9.55 9.55 36.76
C LEU A 258 -10.37 9.78 35.50
N LEU A 259 -9.77 9.65 34.31
CA LEU A 259 -10.48 9.82 33.04
C LEU A 259 -11.58 8.76 32.86
N ILE A 260 -11.32 7.48 33.16
CA ILE A 260 -12.33 6.42 33.15
C ILE A 260 -13.50 6.79 34.06
N ALA A 261 -13.19 7.24 35.30
CA ALA A 261 -14.23 7.63 36.24
C ALA A 261 -15.06 8.81 35.71
N LEU A 262 -14.42 9.82 35.12
CA LEU A 262 -15.10 10.98 34.53
C LEU A 262 -15.95 10.61 33.31
N ILE A 263 -15.49 9.72 32.43
CA ILE A 263 -16.30 9.25 31.30
C ILE A 263 -17.56 8.56 31.81
N LEU A 264 -17.41 7.60 32.73
CA LEU A 264 -18.56 6.88 33.31
C LEU A 264 -19.51 7.80 34.09
N TYR A 265 -18.97 8.84 34.75
CA TYR A 265 -19.76 9.86 35.42
C TYR A 265 -20.57 10.68 34.40
N VAL A 266 -19.93 11.22 33.35
CA VAL A 266 -20.57 12.03 32.32
C VAL A 266 -21.62 11.24 31.55
N GLN A 267 -21.39 9.94 31.27
CA GLN A 267 -22.39 9.06 30.66
C GLN A 267 -23.67 8.95 31.47
N SER A 268 -23.58 9.01 32.80
CA SER A 268 -24.71 8.86 33.72
C SER A 268 -25.33 10.18 34.16
N MET A 269 -24.84 11.34 33.64
CA MET A 269 -25.38 12.65 34.02
C MET A 269 -26.86 12.78 33.66
N LYS A 270 -27.62 13.25 34.63
CA LYS A 270 -29.08 13.45 34.49
C LYS A 270 -29.42 14.91 34.69
N ASP A 271 -30.47 15.34 34.03
CA ASP A 271 -31.10 16.62 34.27
C ASP A 271 -31.59 16.68 35.74
N PRO A 272 -31.23 17.70 36.50
CA PRO A 272 -31.59 17.82 37.93
C PRO A 272 -33.09 18.01 38.16
N ILE A 273 -33.87 18.41 37.13
CA ILE A 273 -35.31 18.66 37.23
C ILE A 273 -36.08 17.43 36.77
N THR A 274 -35.77 16.90 35.58
CA THR A 274 -36.51 15.79 34.98
C THR A 274 -36.03 14.41 35.43
N ASN A 275 -34.82 14.33 35.98
CA ASN A 275 -34.11 13.09 36.34
C ASN A 275 -33.90 12.13 35.13
N GLU A 276 -34.07 12.64 33.90
CA GLU A 276 -33.75 11.93 32.68
C GLU A 276 -32.28 12.09 32.32
N LEU A 277 -31.72 11.16 31.54
CA LEU A 277 -30.34 11.31 31.03
C LEU A 277 -30.23 12.59 30.20
N LEU A 278 -29.17 13.35 30.42
CA LEU A 278 -28.85 14.50 29.59
C LEU A 278 -28.69 14.07 28.13
N PRO A 279 -29.05 14.93 27.17
CA PRO A 279 -28.83 14.67 25.74
C PRO A 279 -27.36 14.32 25.46
N LEU A 280 -27.10 13.49 24.45
CA LEU A 280 -25.75 13.02 24.13
C LEU A 280 -24.76 14.18 23.87
N HIS A 281 -25.23 15.27 23.29
CA HIS A 281 -24.39 16.44 23.02
C HIS A 281 -23.93 17.19 24.29
N GLU A 282 -24.54 16.94 25.43
CA GLU A 282 -24.07 17.44 26.74
C GLU A 282 -23.17 16.45 27.46
N ARG A 283 -23.07 15.22 26.96
CA ARG A 283 -22.24 14.14 27.49
C ARG A 283 -21.07 13.88 26.55
N SER A 284 -20.05 14.75 26.60
CA SER A 284 -18.90 14.75 25.69
C SER A 284 -17.56 14.86 26.42
N LEU A 285 -16.45 14.65 25.70
CA LEU A 285 -15.11 14.92 26.22
C LEU A 285 -14.94 16.40 26.59
N GLY A 286 -15.56 17.33 25.85
CA GLY A 286 -15.58 18.73 26.20
C GLY A 286 -16.27 19.00 27.55
N THR A 287 -17.32 18.24 27.88
CA THR A 287 -17.96 18.30 29.22
C THR A 287 -16.99 17.86 30.32
N ILE A 288 -16.19 16.80 30.08
CA ILE A 288 -15.14 16.36 31.01
C ILE A 288 -14.11 17.49 31.19
N TYR A 289 -13.68 18.12 30.11
CA TYR A 289 -12.75 19.26 30.17
C TYR A 289 -13.35 20.42 30.98
N LYS A 290 -14.63 20.77 30.80
CA LYS A 290 -15.32 21.79 31.58
C LYS A 290 -15.35 21.46 33.05
N ILE A 291 -15.58 20.21 33.46
CA ILE A 291 -15.49 19.75 34.84
C ILE A 291 -14.07 19.95 35.37
N LEU A 292 -13.05 19.53 34.64
CA LEU A 292 -11.65 19.67 35.06
C LEU A 292 -11.20 21.13 35.18
N SER A 293 -11.72 22.03 34.35
CA SER A 293 -11.35 23.45 34.34
C SER A 293 -12.12 24.30 35.36
N SER A 294 -13.35 23.90 35.73
CA SER A 294 -14.21 24.70 36.62
C SER A 294 -14.26 24.20 38.04
N GLU A 295 -13.89 22.93 38.30
CA GLU A 295 -14.02 22.34 39.61
C GLU A 295 -12.64 22.05 40.27
N SER A 296 -12.62 22.00 41.58
CA SER A 296 -11.46 21.50 42.32
C SER A 296 -11.57 19.97 42.53
N ALA A 297 -10.42 19.32 42.72
CA ALA A 297 -10.40 17.90 43.07
C ALA A 297 -11.22 17.55 44.32
N LYS A 298 -11.33 18.48 45.28
CA LYS A 298 -12.16 18.32 46.49
C LYS A 298 -13.67 18.41 46.19
N SER A 299 -14.08 19.36 45.32
CA SER A 299 -15.46 19.48 44.88
C SER A 299 -15.92 18.22 44.13
N LEU A 300 -15.04 17.71 43.26
CA LEU A 300 -15.28 16.47 42.53
C LEU A 300 -15.43 15.27 43.48
N ASP A 301 -14.60 15.17 44.51
CA ASP A 301 -14.69 14.10 45.52
C ASP A 301 -16.07 14.04 46.19
N VAL A 302 -16.62 15.20 46.54
CA VAL A 302 -17.97 15.28 47.12
C VAL A 302 -19.03 14.75 46.14
N LYS A 303 -18.91 15.05 44.88
CA LYS A 303 -19.85 14.55 43.86
C LYS A 303 -19.78 13.02 43.69
N PHE A 304 -18.56 12.46 43.63
CA PHE A 304 -18.38 11.01 43.50
C PHE A 304 -18.82 10.24 44.79
N GLN A 305 -18.69 10.83 45.96
CA GLN A 305 -19.20 10.24 47.21
C GLN A 305 -20.73 10.15 47.25
N ARG A 306 -21.44 11.04 46.53
CA ARG A 306 -22.91 11.05 46.46
C ARG A 306 -23.46 10.05 45.45
N LEU A 307 -22.63 9.49 44.59
CA LEU A 307 -23.08 8.47 43.64
C LEU A 307 -23.54 7.19 44.37
N PRO A 308 -24.48 6.42 43.84
CA PRO A 308 -24.87 5.09 44.33
C PRO A 308 -23.64 4.19 44.54
N LEU A 309 -23.73 3.26 45.50
CA LEU A 309 -22.59 2.37 45.81
C LEU A 309 -22.19 1.46 44.66
N ASP A 310 -23.12 1.09 43.83
CA ASP A 310 -23.02 0.25 42.63
C ASP A 310 -22.68 1.02 41.34
N HIS A 311 -22.52 2.34 41.44
CA HIS A 311 -22.22 3.18 40.28
C HIS A 311 -20.85 2.84 39.69
N PRO A 312 -20.74 2.54 38.36
CA PRO A 312 -19.51 2.05 37.72
C PRO A 312 -18.33 3.03 37.84
N ALA A 313 -18.59 4.32 37.93
CA ALA A 313 -17.54 5.35 38.10
C ALA A 313 -16.81 5.29 39.45
N ARG A 314 -17.40 4.68 40.49
CA ARG A 314 -16.80 4.66 41.84
C ARG A 314 -15.55 3.80 41.92
N GLY A 315 -15.49 2.69 41.18
CA GLY A 315 -14.32 1.81 41.19
C GLY A 315 -13.05 2.51 40.70
N PRO A 316 -13.00 3.00 39.47
CA PRO A 316 -11.85 3.74 38.95
C PRO A 316 -11.54 5.00 39.76
N TYR A 317 -12.56 5.73 40.22
CA TYR A 317 -12.34 6.87 41.10
C TYR A 317 -11.71 6.47 42.43
N GLY A 318 -12.11 5.35 43.01
CA GLY A 318 -11.52 4.80 44.23
C GLY A 318 -10.04 4.45 44.07
N ILE A 319 -9.64 3.93 42.90
CA ILE A 319 -8.22 3.66 42.58
C ILE A 319 -7.44 4.98 42.52
N PHE A 320 -7.94 5.98 41.79
CA PHE A 320 -7.34 7.32 41.76
C PHE A 320 -7.17 7.89 43.17
N LYS A 321 -8.18 7.73 44.02
CA LYS A 321 -8.21 8.26 45.39
C LYS A 321 -7.21 7.59 46.34
N GLN A 322 -6.67 6.40 46.01
CA GLN A 322 -5.60 5.76 46.79
C GLN A 322 -4.27 6.52 46.71
N ALA A 323 -4.08 7.38 45.69
CA ALA A 323 -2.97 8.32 45.71
C ALA A 323 -3.09 9.27 46.90
N ALA A 324 -1.96 9.68 47.50
CA ALA A 324 -1.95 10.63 48.60
C ALA A 324 -2.68 11.93 48.21
N SER A 325 -3.49 12.48 49.11
CA SER A 325 -4.38 13.61 48.81
C SER A 325 -3.68 14.88 48.31
N ASN A 326 -2.39 15.06 48.67
CA ASN A 326 -1.55 16.13 48.14
C ASN A 326 -1.17 15.96 46.67
N LEU A 327 -1.31 14.76 46.11
CA LEU A 327 -1.01 14.45 44.70
C LEU A 327 -2.23 14.62 43.79
N TRP A 328 -3.46 14.65 44.33
CA TRP A 328 -4.69 14.73 43.52
C TRP A 328 -4.72 15.96 42.60
N GLY A 329 -4.25 17.11 43.15
CA GLY A 329 -4.15 18.33 42.35
C GLY A 329 -3.25 18.20 41.13
N ASN A 330 -2.13 17.48 41.25
CA ASN A 330 -1.19 17.28 40.15
C ASN A 330 -1.80 16.38 39.06
N VAL A 331 -2.45 15.27 39.44
CA VAL A 331 -3.16 14.39 38.50
C VAL A 331 -4.28 15.15 37.78
N PHE A 332 -5.00 16.00 38.52
CA PHE A 332 -6.10 16.79 37.98
C PHE A 332 -5.62 17.81 36.94
N ILE A 333 -4.52 18.53 37.27
CA ILE A 333 -3.89 19.49 36.35
C ILE A 333 -3.27 18.77 35.14
N GLY A 334 -2.60 17.63 35.39
CA GLY A 334 -2.02 16.82 34.32
C GLY A 334 -3.07 16.38 33.30
N LEU A 335 -4.15 15.76 33.76
CA LEU A 335 -5.27 15.36 32.88
C LEU A 335 -5.91 16.57 32.20
N GLY A 336 -6.13 17.69 32.93
CA GLY A 336 -6.66 18.93 32.35
C GLY A 336 -5.76 19.49 31.24
N SER A 337 -4.44 19.41 31.41
CA SER A 337 -3.47 19.81 30.38
C SER A 337 -3.55 18.94 29.13
N ARG A 338 -3.65 17.61 29.27
CA ARG A 338 -3.85 16.69 28.13
C ARG A 338 -5.13 16.97 27.34
N MET A 339 -6.17 17.41 28.05
CA MET A 339 -7.46 17.73 27.45
C MET A 339 -7.59 19.21 27.05
N SER A 340 -6.52 20.01 27.11
CA SER A 340 -6.56 21.44 26.79
C SER A 340 -7.00 21.76 25.35
N VAL A 341 -6.90 20.82 24.45
CA VAL A 341 -7.39 20.92 23.06
C VAL A 341 -8.90 21.28 22.99
N PHE A 342 -9.69 20.90 24.02
CA PHE A 342 -11.12 21.25 24.15
C PHE A 342 -11.36 22.70 24.58
N GLN A 343 -10.32 23.52 24.77
CA GLN A 343 -10.46 24.98 24.83
C GLN A 343 -10.90 25.56 23.48
N ASN A 344 -10.53 24.88 22.39
CA ASN A 344 -11.02 25.26 21.05
C ASN A 344 -12.51 24.89 20.94
N SER A 345 -13.36 25.91 20.75
CA SER A 345 -14.80 25.75 20.64
C SER A 345 -15.23 24.84 19.48
N LEU A 346 -14.47 24.81 18.38
CA LEU A 346 -14.75 23.94 17.24
C LEU A 346 -14.46 22.48 17.55
N VAL A 347 -13.38 22.19 18.29
CA VAL A 347 -13.09 20.83 18.79
C VAL A 347 -14.20 20.35 19.72
N ASP A 348 -14.63 21.21 20.68
CA ASP A 348 -15.78 20.90 21.53
C ASP A 348 -17.05 20.59 20.70
N LYS A 349 -17.34 21.39 19.67
CA LYS A 349 -18.49 21.18 18.77
C LYS A 349 -18.42 19.83 18.04
N ILE A 350 -17.34 19.53 17.30
CA ILE A 350 -17.24 18.30 16.49
C ILE A 350 -17.20 17.03 17.34
N THR A 351 -16.77 17.12 18.61
CA THR A 351 -16.75 15.98 19.54
C THR A 351 -18.00 15.87 20.41
N LYS A 352 -18.92 16.84 20.31
CA LYS A 352 -20.17 16.90 21.03
C LYS A 352 -21.32 16.28 20.22
N TYR A 353 -21.39 16.61 18.92
CA TYR A 353 -22.39 16.06 18.02
C TYR A 353 -22.00 14.62 17.56
N HIS A 354 -22.97 13.83 17.10
CA HIS A 354 -22.76 12.43 16.73
C HIS A 354 -23.43 12.13 15.38
N ASP A 355 -22.78 12.57 14.30
CA ASP A 355 -23.24 12.39 12.92
C ASP A 355 -22.61 11.15 12.25
N ILE A 356 -21.53 10.63 12.80
CA ILE A 356 -20.77 9.50 12.27
C ILE A 356 -21.06 8.24 13.10
N ASP A 357 -21.66 7.22 12.50
CA ASP A 357 -21.84 5.88 13.07
C ASP A 357 -20.66 5.00 12.65
N LEU A 358 -19.89 4.48 13.61
CA LEU A 358 -18.70 3.66 13.35
C LEU A 358 -19.00 2.24 12.84
N GLU A 359 -20.21 1.73 13.06
CA GLU A 359 -20.63 0.40 12.57
C GLU A 359 -21.19 0.46 11.14
N LEU A 360 -21.66 1.62 10.70
CA LEU A 360 -22.35 1.79 9.42
C LEU A 360 -21.55 1.31 8.21
N PRO A 361 -20.20 1.52 8.14
CA PRO A 361 -19.40 1.01 7.01
C PRO A 361 -19.44 -0.51 6.86
N GLY A 362 -19.69 -1.26 7.94
CA GLY A 362 -19.86 -2.72 7.89
C GLY A 362 -21.26 -3.15 7.45
N LYS A 363 -22.25 -2.24 7.45
CA LYS A 363 -23.66 -2.50 7.16
C LYS A 363 -24.06 -2.14 5.72
N LYS A 364 -23.59 -0.99 5.24
CA LYS A 364 -23.87 -0.47 3.89
C LYS A 364 -22.64 0.25 3.30
N PRO A 365 -22.60 0.49 1.99
CA PRO A 365 -21.50 1.20 1.37
C PRO A 365 -21.32 2.61 1.95
N CYS A 366 -20.17 2.86 2.54
CA CYS A 366 -19.78 4.14 3.12
C CYS A 366 -18.41 4.58 2.60
N ALA A 367 -18.22 5.90 2.54
CA ALA A 367 -16.93 6.51 2.32
C ALA A 367 -16.69 7.57 3.39
N TYR A 368 -15.88 7.24 4.40
CA TYR A 368 -15.54 8.16 5.49
C TYR A 368 -14.17 8.76 5.23
N PHE A 369 -14.13 10.07 5.17
CA PHE A 369 -12.88 10.83 5.02
C PHE A 369 -12.44 11.33 6.38
N CYS A 370 -11.22 10.98 6.77
CA CYS A 370 -10.54 11.57 7.92
C CYS A 370 -9.50 12.56 7.39
N ILE A 371 -9.86 13.85 7.42
CA ILE A 371 -9.03 14.94 6.91
C ILE A 371 -8.18 15.45 8.08
N ILE A 372 -6.86 15.22 8.01
CA ILE A 372 -5.92 15.49 9.10
C ILE A 372 -4.80 16.41 8.62
N SER A 373 -4.25 17.22 9.54
CA SER A 373 -3.07 18.04 9.22
C SER A 373 -1.80 17.19 9.27
N ALA A 374 -0.95 17.35 8.25
CA ALA A 374 0.40 16.80 8.28
C ALA A 374 1.37 17.62 9.16
N GLN A 375 0.99 18.83 9.55
CA GLN A 375 1.86 19.78 10.26
C GLN A 375 1.44 20.01 11.71
N ASP A 376 0.15 19.85 12.01
CA ASP A 376 -0.40 20.10 13.35
C ASP A 376 -0.66 18.77 14.05
N THR A 377 0.17 18.46 15.05
CA THR A 377 0.09 17.23 15.83
C THR A 377 -0.89 17.32 17.00
N ALA A 378 -1.43 18.53 17.30
CA ALA A 378 -2.30 18.74 18.46
C ALA A 378 -3.57 17.87 18.42
N TYR A 379 -4.03 17.49 17.23
CA TYR A 379 -5.24 16.69 17.03
C TYR A 379 -4.96 15.22 16.68
N GLU A 380 -3.69 14.77 16.68
CA GLU A 380 -3.33 13.39 16.35
C GLU A 380 -4.05 12.36 17.25
N PHE A 381 -4.28 12.71 18.53
CA PHE A 381 -4.96 11.79 19.43
C PHE A 381 -6.43 11.56 19.03
N LEU A 382 -7.11 12.57 18.46
CA LEU A 382 -8.51 12.43 17.98
C LEU A 382 -8.58 11.49 16.77
N SER A 383 -7.67 11.64 15.81
CA SER A 383 -7.62 10.73 14.66
C SER A 383 -7.23 9.31 15.08
N SER A 384 -6.24 9.15 15.98
CA SER A 384 -5.87 7.85 16.53
C SER A 384 -7.03 7.19 17.27
N LEU A 385 -7.76 7.97 18.08
CA LEU A 385 -8.95 7.51 18.81
C LEU A 385 -10.04 7.05 17.82
N PHE A 386 -10.34 7.87 16.80
CA PHE A 386 -11.33 7.56 15.77
C PHE A 386 -11.03 6.24 15.06
N PHE A 387 -9.80 6.06 14.56
CA PHE A 387 -9.41 4.83 13.86
C PHE A 387 -9.39 3.61 14.79
N SER A 388 -8.87 3.76 16.01
CA SER A 388 -8.84 2.67 16.98
C SER A 388 -10.25 2.19 17.33
N MET A 389 -11.20 3.12 17.51
CA MET A 389 -12.60 2.79 17.77
C MET A 389 -13.29 2.20 16.54
N LEU A 390 -13.00 2.68 15.33
CA LEU A 390 -13.51 2.07 14.09
C LEU A 390 -13.11 0.60 13.98
N PHE A 391 -11.82 0.29 14.16
CA PHE A 391 -11.35 -1.11 14.12
C PHE A 391 -12.06 -1.97 15.17
N LYS A 392 -12.22 -1.46 16.39
CA LYS A 392 -12.88 -2.20 17.46
C LYS A 392 -14.36 -2.39 17.18
N LYS A 393 -15.11 -1.34 16.86
CA LYS A 393 -16.54 -1.38 16.57
C LYS A 393 -16.89 -2.27 15.37
N LEU A 394 -16.15 -2.16 14.28
CA LEU A 394 -16.35 -3.00 13.10
C LEU A 394 -16.04 -4.48 13.40
N SER A 395 -14.99 -4.76 14.18
CA SER A 395 -14.66 -6.12 14.59
C SER A 395 -15.73 -6.71 15.52
N ASP A 396 -16.25 -5.91 16.46
CA ASP A 396 -17.34 -6.31 17.36
C ASP A 396 -18.64 -6.54 16.60
N TYR A 397 -18.94 -5.67 15.63
CA TYR A 397 -20.10 -5.85 14.75
C TYR A 397 -19.97 -7.12 13.91
N ALA A 398 -18.78 -7.40 13.34
CA ALA A 398 -18.53 -8.63 12.60
C ALA A 398 -18.74 -9.89 13.45
N ARG A 399 -18.28 -9.88 14.71
CA ARG A 399 -18.47 -11.00 15.65
C ARG A 399 -19.94 -11.23 16.00
N LYS A 400 -20.75 -10.17 16.08
CA LYS A 400 -22.17 -10.24 16.47
C LYS A 400 -23.10 -10.52 15.29
N HIS A 401 -22.78 -9.97 14.11
CA HIS A 401 -23.67 -9.90 12.95
C HIS A 401 -23.01 -10.33 11.63
N GLY A 402 -21.80 -10.89 11.69
CA GLY A 402 -21.08 -11.36 10.50
C GLY A 402 -21.73 -12.57 9.84
N ASP A 403 -21.23 -12.91 8.66
CA ASP A 403 -21.62 -14.14 7.96
C ASP A 403 -21.13 -15.41 8.72
N GLU A 404 -21.36 -16.59 8.14
CA GLU A 404 -20.93 -17.89 8.72
C GLU A 404 -19.42 -17.96 9.02
N ARG A 405 -18.61 -17.09 8.38
CA ARG A 405 -17.16 -16.96 8.59
C ARG A 405 -16.81 -15.83 9.56
N GLY A 406 -17.79 -15.15 10.14
CA GLY A 406 -17.60 -13.98 10.99
C GLY A 406 -17.17 -12.71 10.25
N ARG A 407 -17.45 -12.61 8.93
CA ARG A 407 -17.08 -11.44 8.12
C ARG A 407 -18.19 -10.42 8.07
N LEU A 408 -17.83 -9.16 7.97
CA LEU A 408 -18.77 -8.06 7.78
C LEU A 408 -19.62 -8.27 6.51
N PRO A 409 -20.91 -7.91 6.55
CA PRO A 409 -21.79 -7.91 5.37
C PRO A 409 -21.22 -7.07 4.21
N VAL A 410 -20.60 -5.93 4.52
CA VAL A 410 -19.87 -5.06 3.60
C VAL A 410 -18.41 -5.02 4.03
N GLU A 411 -17.48 -5.47 3.17
CA GLU A 411 -16.05 -5.37 3.44
C GLU A 411 -15.63 -3.91 3.55
N VAL A 412 -14.69 -3.62 4.46
CA VAL A 412 -14.22 -2.26 4.72
C VAL A 412 -12.74 -2.13 4.38
N ASN A 413 -12.40 -1.16 3.53
CA ASN A 413 -11.03 -0.87 3.12
C ASN A 413 -10.54 0.42 3.78
N PHE A 414 -9.50 0.31 4.60
CA PHE A 414 -8.84 1.43 5.25
C PHE A 414 -7.69 1.93 4.39
N MET A 415 -7.92 3.01 3.66
CA MET A 415 -6.94 3.66 2.78
C MET A 415 -6.22 4.75 3.57
N MET A 416 -5.11 4.38 4.20
CA MET A 416 -4.40 5.26 5.12
C MET A 416 -3.26 5.98 4.39
N ASP A 417 -3.61 7.04 3.62
CA ASP A 417 -2.60 7.89 2.98
C ASP A 417 -1.84 8.67 4.06
N GLU A 418 -0.53 8.62 4.00
CA GLU A 418 0.36 9.12 5.04
C GLU A 418 0.07 8.52 6.45
N PHE A 419 0.01 7.19 6.52
CA PHE A 419 -0.32 6.43 7.74
C PHE A 419 0.35 6.93 9.02
N CYS A 420 1.61 7.34 8.93
CA CYS A 420 2.36 7.82 10.10
C CYS A 420 1.81 9.14 10.70
N ASN A 421 0.96 9.86 9.98
CA ASN A 421 0.36 11.13 10.43
C ASN A 421 -1.00 10.93 11.14
N VAL A 422 -1.54 9.72 11.14
CA VAL A 422 -2.83 9.40 11.84
C VAL A 422 -2.69 9.47 13.36
N GLY A 423 -1.47 9.56 13.88
CA GLY A 423 -1.16 9.30 15.29
C GLY A 423 -0.80 7.82 15.52
N LYS A 424 -0.35 7.51 16.73
CA LYS A 424 0.01 6.11 17.06
C LYS A 424 -1.25 5.29 17.32
N LEU A 425 -1.56 4.33 16.46
CA LEU A 425 -2.61 3.35 16.73
C LEU A 425 -2.06 2.29 17.69
N LEU A 426 -2.61 2.25 18.90
CA LEU A 426 -2.16 1.32 19.93
C LEU A 426 -2.44 -0.13 19.49
N ASP A 427 -1.46 -1.02 19.74
CA ASP A 427 -1.55 -2.44 19.37
C ASP A 427 -1.90 -2.71 17.90
N PHE A 428 -1.62 -1.76 16.99
CA PHE A 428 -1.98 -1.90 15.57
C PHE A 428 -1.39 -3.16 14.93
N LYS A 429 -0.20 -3.60 15.34
CA LYS A 429 0.40 -4.86 14.90
C LYS A 429 -0.48 -6.09 15.18
N LYS A 430 -1.18 -6.09 16.33
CA LYS A 430 -2.15 -7.15 16.67
C LYS A 430 -3.44 -6.96 15.88
N THR A 431 -3.91 -5.72 15.80
CA THR A 431 -5.12 -5.37 15.07
C THR A 431 -5.05 -5.83 13.62
N ILE A 432 -4.00 -5.46 12.86
CA ILE A 432 -3.86 -5.81 11.46
C ILE A 432 -3.78 -7.32 11.22
N SER A 433 -3.24 -8.08 12.17
CA SER A 433 -3.15 -9.54 12.07
C SER A 433 -4.52 -10.24 12.15
N VAL A 434 -5.49 -9.64 12.84
CA VAL A 434 -6.79 -10.24 13.14
C VAL A 434 -7.89 -9.74 12.21
N VAL A 435 -7.90 -8.44 11.89
CA VAL A 435 -9.03 -7.78 11.21
C VAL A 435 -9.33 -8.31 9.81
N ARG A 436 -8.32 -8.90 9.14
CA ARG A 436 -8.55 -9.57 7.84
C ARG A 436 -9.63 -10.64 7.91
N GLY A 437 -9.72 -11.34 9.05
CA GLY A 437 -10.74 -12.38 9.29
C GLY A 437 -12.14 -11.82 9.25
N TYR A 438 -12.31 -10.58 9.64
CA TYR A 438 -13.59 -9.87 9.68
C TYR A 438 -13.98 -9.20 8.36
N GLY A 439 -13.14 -9.26 7.32
CA GLY A 439 -13.37 -8.56 6.05
C GLY A 439 -12.95 -7.09 6.09
N ILE A 440 -12.01 -6.76 6.97
CA ILE A 440 -11.40 -5.43 7.06
C ILE A 440 -10.01 -5.50 6.43
N ASN A 441 -9.74 -4.65 5.44
CA ASN A 441 -8.52 -4.62 4.67
C ASN A 441 -7.79 -3.28 4.87
N CYS A 442 -6.48 -3.31 5.08
CA CYS A 442 -5.68 -2.11 5.30
C CYS A 442 -4.76 -1.85 4.11
N GLN A 443 -4.86 -0.67 3.53
CA GLN A 443 -3.93 -0.12 2.54
C GLN A 443 -3.09 0.95 3.25
N ILE A 444 -1.90 0.54 3.70
CA ILE A 444 -0.98 1.38 4.48
C ILE A 444 -0.04 2.09 3.51
N ILE A 445 -0.07 3.41 3.49
CA ILE A 445 0.76 4.20 2.59
C ILE A 445 1.75 5.00 3.42
N VAL A 446 3.05 4.78 3.16
CA VAL A 446 4.14 5.41 3.89
C VAL A 446 5.14 6.08 2.95
N GLN A 447 5.83 7.08 3.44
CA GLN A 447 6.88 7.74 2.67
C GLN A 447 8.17 6.90 2.68
N SER A 448 8.51 6.35 3.85
CA SER A 448 9.71 5.53 4.05
C SER A 448 9.54 4.55 5.21
N ILE A 449 10.38 3.54 5.24
CA ILE A 449 10.49 2.62 6.39
C ILE A 449 11.06 3.37 7.61
N ALA A 450 11.95 4.34 7.41
CA ALA A 450 12.49 5.15 8.49
C ALA A 450 11.36 5.84 9.27
N GLN A 451 10.45 6.54 8.56
CA GLN A 451 9.29 7.19 9.20
C GLN A 451 8.38 6.18 9.93
N LEU A 452 8.17 5.00 9.33
CA LEU A 452 7.37 3.95 9.97
C LEU A 452 8.05 3.39 11.22
N SER A 453 9.37 3.21 11.20
CA SER A 453 10.13 2.70 12.34
C SER A 453 10.19 3.70 13.50
N ASP A 454 10.20 4.99 13.22
CA ASP A 454 10.13 6.03 14.25
C ASP A 454 8.77 6.05 14.95
N ARG A 455 7.68 5.88 14.19
CA ARG A 455 6.32 5.83 14.77
C ARG A 455 6.02 4.51 15.49
N TYR A 456 6.57 3.39 15.00
CA TYR A 456 6.39 2.03 15.54
C TYR A 456 7.75 1.38 15.83
N PRO A 457 8.43 1.77 16.92
CA PRO A 457 9.79 1.33 17.27
C PRO A 457 9.82 -0.15 17.70
N ILE A 458 11.00 -0.63 18.06
CA ILE A 458 11.25 -1.97 18.66
C ILE A 458 10.67 -3.10 17.76
N LYS A 459 10.89 -3.01 16.43
CA LYS A 459 10.43 -3.98 15.42
C LYS A 459 8.90 -4.09 15.24
N GLU A 460 8.11 -3.24 15.86
CA GLU A 460 6.65 -3.22 15.63
C GLU A 460 6.34 -2.98 14.13
N TRP A 461 7.13 -2.11 13.48
CA TRP A 461 7.00 -1.86 12.06
C TRP A 461 7.21 -3.11 11.19
N GLU A 462 8.16 -4.01 11.58
CA GLU A 462 8.39 -5.27 10.84
C GLU A 462 7.17 -6.19 10.90
N GLU A 463 6.48 -6.25 12.07
CA GLU A 463 5.25 -7.01 12.23
C GLU A 463 4.11 -6.42 11.39
N ILE A 464 3.99 -5.08 11.32
CA ILE A 464 2.99 -4.40 10.48
C ILE A 464 3.22 -4.72 9.01
N VAL A 465 4.46 -4.53 8.53
CA VAL A 465 4.85 -4.84 7.14
C VAL A 465 4.68 -6.32 6.82
N GLY A 466 5.05 -7.20 7.77
CA GLY A 466 4.92 -8.65 7.63
C GLY A 466 3.48 -9.15 7.47
N ASN A 467 2.50 -8.39 7.96
CA ASN A 467 1.08 -8.68 7.77
C ASN A 467 0.54 -8.22 6.41
N CYS A 468 1.31 -7.46 5.62
CA CYS A 468 0.92 -7.06 4.27
C CYS A 468 1.50 -8.03 3.23
N ASP A 469 0.67 -8.93 2.69
CA ASP A 469 1.11 -9.89 1.68
C ASP A 469 1.53 -9.23 0.37
N THR A 470 1.02 -8.03 0.11
CA THR A 470 1.31 -7.24 -1.09
C THR A 470 2.03 -5.95 -0.71
N GLN A 471 3.16 -5.69 -1.35
CA GLN A 471 3.95 -4.48 -1.16
C GLN A 471 4.16 -3.81 -2.51
N LEU A 472 3.75 -2.56 -2.63
CA LEU A 472 3.89 -1.75 -3.85
C LEU A 472 4.92 -0.64 -3.62
N VAL A 473 5.97 -0.60 -4.42
CA VAL A 473 7.04 0.39 -4.34
C VAL A 473 6.90 1.36 -5.50
N LEU A 474 6.49 2.58 -5.20
CA LEU A 474 6.35 3.66 -6.18
C LEU A 474 7.63 4.50 -6.32
N GLY A 475 8.57 4.35 -5.40
CA GLY A 475 9.85 5.03 -5.37
C GLY A 475 10.24 5.38 -3.94
N CYS A 476 11.53 5.47 -3.66
CA CYS A 476 12.07 5.88 -2.35
C CYS A 476 13.29 6.77 -2.53
N ASN A 477 13.59 7.57 -1.51
CA ASN A 477 14.76 8.47 -1.49
C ASN A 477 15.66 8.22 -0.27
N ASP A 478 15.35 7.21 0.55
CA ASP A 478 16.12 6.88 1.75
C ASP A 478 16.78 5.50 1.63
N MET A 479 17.95 5.36 2.26
CA MET A 479 18.74 4.14 2.21
C MET A 479 18.06 2.97 2.92
N MET A 480 17.39 3.21 4.06
CA MET A 480 16.75 2.13 4.81
C MET A 480 15.65 1.43 4.00
N THR A 481 14.83 2.20 3.30
CA THR A 481 13.78 1.66 2.41
C THR A 481 14.39 0.96 1.19
N SER A 482 15.40 1.56 0.54
CA SER A 482 16.04 0.95 -0.63
C SER A 482 16.76 -0.36 -0.29
N ASP A 483 17.47 -0.41 0.85
CA ASP A 483 18.11 -1.65 1.35
C ASP A 483 17.10 -2.75 1.66
N TYR A 484 16.00 -2.39 2.31
CA TYR A 484 14.91 -3.34 2.60
C TYR A 484 14.34 -3.92 1.30
N ILE A 485 14.00 -3.07 0.33
CA ILE A 485 13.43 -3.50 -0.96
C ILE A 485 14.42 -4.36 -1.73
N SER A 486 15.71 -3.97 -1.77
CA SER A 486 16.78 -4.75 -2.40
C SER A 486 16.85 -6.17 -1.83
N LYS A 487 16.87 -6.30 -0.50
CA LYS A 487 16.85 -7.59 0.20
C LYS A 487 15.58 -8.41 -0.11
N ARG A 488 14.43 -7.75 -0.20
CA ARG A 488 13.15 -8.40 -0.56
C ARG A 488 13.12 -8.88 -2.01
N CYS A 489 13.78 -8.18 -2.93
CA CYS A 489 13.96 -8.62 -4.32
C CYS A 489 14.82 -9.88 -4.43
N GLY A 490 15.69 -10.13 -3.45
CA GLY A 490 16.57 -11.29 -3.41
C GLY A 490 17.78 -11.18 -4.35
N SER A 491 18.53 -12.26 -4.47
CA SER A 491 19.76 -12.33 -5.26
C SER A 491 19.63 -13.28 -6.44
N VAL A 492 20.38 -12.99 -7.51
CA VAL A 492 20.49 -13.78 -8.73
C VAL A 492 21.93 -14.28 -8.92
N THR A 493 22.07 -15.41 -9.56
CA THR A 493 23.38 -15.90 -10.01
C THR A 493 23.72 -15.27 -11.36
N ILE A 494 24.86 -14.57 -11.44
CA ILE A 494 25.37 -13.97 -12.67
C ILE A 494 26.55 -14.75 -13.19
N SER A 495 26.67 -14.86 -14.51
CA SER A 495 27.82 -15.45 -15.18
C SER A 495 28.81 -14.36 -15.58
N LEU A 496 30.04 -14.45 -15.07
CA LEU A 496 31.13 -13.56 -15.40
C LEU A 496 32.09 -14.27 -16.34
N ALA A 497 32.46 -13.64 -17.44
CA ALA A 497 33.49 -14.11 -18.35
C ALA A 497 34.71 -13.19 -18.21
N ASN A 498 35.76 -13.69 -17.56
CA ASN A 498 37.05 -12.99 -17.51
C ASN A 498 37.93 -13.45 -18.68
N SER A 499 38.23 -12.55 -19.60
CA SER A 499 39.17 -12.80 -20.68
C SER A 499 40.55 -12.25 -20.27
N MET A 500 41.53 -13.14 -20.15
CA MET A 500 42.93 -12.71 -20.05
C MET A 500 43.52 -12.62 -21.46
N THR A 501 43.76 -11.43 -21.93
CA THR A 501 44.58 -11.19 -23.13
C THR A 501 46.01 -10.91 -22.69
N PRO A 502 47.02 -11.64 -23.19
CA PRO A 502 48.39 -11.31 -22.92
C PRO A 502 48.72 -9.92 -23.52
N GLN A 503 49.17 -9.00 -22.70
CA GLN A 503 49.71 -7.70 -23.16
C GLN A 503 51.10 -7.93 -23.76
N THR A 504 51.18 -8.55 -24.91
CA THR A 504 52.41 -8.55 -25.71
C THR A 504 52.36 -7.40 -26.69
N PRO A 505 53.37 -6.52 -26.73
CA PRO A 505 53.46 -5.49 -27.76
C PRO A 505 53.43 -6.13 -29.14
N LEU A 506 52.71 -5.52 -30.07
CA LEU A 506 52.47 -6.05 -31.44
C LEU A 506 53.77 -6.35 -32.23
N PHE A 507 54.92 -5.93 -31.74
CA PHE A 507 56.24 -6.06 -32.38
C PHE A 507 57.33 -6.64 -31.43
N SER A 508 56.97 -7.50 -30.50
CA SER A 508 57.98 -8.19 -29.68
C SER A 508 58.55 -9.40 -30.42
N PRO A 509 59.87 -9.48 -30.65
CA PRO A 509 60.50 -10.62 -31.34
C PRO A 509 60.57 -11.92 -30.51
N VAL A 510 60.03 -11.93 -29.33
CA VAL A 510 60.09 -13.06 -28.40
C VAL A 510 58.68 -13.64 -28.16
N SER A 511 57.97 -13.96 -29.21
CA SER A 511 56.67 -14.64 -29.04
C SER A 511 56.66 -16.02 -29.66
N ARG A 512 57.30 -16.96 -29.00
CA ARG A 512 57.15 -18.40 -29.32
C ARG A 512 56.34 -19.20 -28.32
N GLU A 513 55.83 -18.58 -27.27
CA GLU A 513 54.79 -19.18 -26.43
C GLU A 513 53.53 -18.31 -26.51
N ILE A 514 52.66 -18.65 -27.43
CA ILE A 514 51.26 -18.19 -27.45
C ILE A 514 50.63 -18.77 -26.20
N THR A 515 50.71 -18.08 -25.09
CA THR A 515 49.84 -18.38 -23.93
C THR A 515 48.41 -18.18 -24.39
N GLY A 516 47.74 -19.30 -24.56
CA GLY A 516 46.40 -19.34 -25.17
C GLY A 516 45.43 -18.34 -24.50
N TYR A 517 44.62 -17.71 -25.33
CA TYR A 517 43.48 -16.93 -24.90
C TYR A 517 42.64 -17.76 -23.89
N ARG A 518 42.67 -17.40 -22.63
CA ARG A 518 41.99 -18.14 -21.57
C ARG A 518 40.76 -17.34 -21.15
N VAL A 519 39.57 -17.86 -21.46
CA VAL A 519 38.31 -17.36 -20.92
C VAL A 519 37.95 -18.19 -19.70
N THR A 520 38.06 -17.60 -18.53
CA THR A 520 37.58 -18.20 -17.28
C THR A 520 36.15 -17.74 -17.05
N LYS A 521 35.21 -18.67 -17.04
CA LYS A 521 33.83 -18.42 -16.63
C LYS A 521 33.70 -18.70 -15.14
N SER A 522 33.18 -17.76 -14.40
CA SER A 522 32.84 -17.90 -12.99
C SER A 522 31.41 -17.43 -12.74
N ASN A 523 30.76 -18.04 -11.78
CA ASN A 523 29.45 -17.56 -11.31
C ASN A 523 29.67 -16.70 -10.06
N ASN A 524 28.86 -15.65 -9.93
CA ASN A 524 28.87 -14.79 -8.77
C ASN A 524 27.44 -14.42 -8.35
N THR A 525 27.28 -13.89 -7.14
CA THR A 525 26.02 -13.38 -6.65
C THR A 525 25.86 -11.91 -6.98
N ARG A 526 24.63 -11.51 -7.27
CA ARG A 526 24.24 -10.10 -7.41
C ARG A 526 22.83 -9.94 -6.84
N PRO A 527 22.53 -8.88 -6.05
CA PRO A 527 21.12 -8.51 -5.79
C PRO A 527 20.38 -8.33 -7.11
N LEU A 528 19.11 -8.78 -7.17
CA LEU A 528 18.28 -8.58 -8.36
C LEU A 528 18.18 -7.08 -8.69
N MET A 529 18.04 -6.23 -7.65
CA MET A 529 18.22 -4.79 -7.72
C MET A 529 19.11 -4.33 -6.58
N TYR A 530 20.14 -3.55 -6.87
CA TYR A 530 20.91 -2.83 -5.85
C TYR A 530 20.09 -1.69 -5.24
N PRO A 531 20.38 -1.25 -4.00
CA PRO A 531 19.73 -0.08 -3.40
C PRO A 531 19.79 1.16 -4.28
N GLU A 532 20.93 1.44 -4.90
CA GLU A 532 21.11 2.57 -5.83
C GLU A 532 20.27 2.45 -7.11
N GLU A 533 20.03 1.24 -7.62
CA GLU A 533 19.14 1.02 -8.77
C GLU A 533 17.68 1.29 -8.40
N ILE A 534 17.30 1.03 -7.13
CA ILE A 534 15.96 1.33 -6.62
C ILE A 534 15.78 2.84 -6.44
N LEU A 535 16.79 3.53 -5.91
CA LEU A 535 16.79 4.99 -5.78
C LEU A 535 16.72 5.71 -7.13
N GLN A 536 17.29 5.11 -8.19
CA GLN A 536 17.33 5.63 -9.56
C GLN A 536 16.17 5.11 -10.44
N MET A 537 15.20 4.41 -9.88
CA MET A 537 14.07 3.88 -10.64
C MET A 537 13.28 5.02 -11.30
N ASP A 538 12.92 4.83 -12.59
CA ASP A 538 12.12 5.81 -13.33
C ASP A 538 10.80 6.11 -12.60
N ASN A 539 10.40 7.39 -12.57
CA ASN A 539 9.18 7.79 -11.88
C ASN A 539 7.89 7.20 -12.48
N LYS A 540 7.93 6.64 -13.68
CA LYS A 540 6.82 5.91 -14.30
C LYS A 540 6.75 4.44 -13.85
N GLU A 541 7.86 3.89 -13.35
CA GLU A 541 7.99 2.50 -12.94
C GLU A 541 7.57 2.28 -11.48
N CYS A 542 7.24 1.05 -11.17
CA CYS A 542 7.00 0.58 -9.81
C CYS A 542 7.41 -0.89 -9.67
N LEU A 543 7.60 -1.33 -8.42
CA LEU A 543 7.83 -2.73 -8.10
C LEU A 543 6.66 -3.27 -7.30
N LEU A 544 6.16 -4.44 -7.70
CA LEU A 544 5.15 -5.17 -6.94
C LEU A 544 5.81 -6.43 -6.35
N LEU A 545 5.83 -6.48 -5.02
CA LEU A 545 6.38 -7.57 -4.23
C LEU A 545 5.23 -8.29 -3.55
N ILE A 546 5.09 -9.58 -3.82
CA ILE A 546 4.01 -10.41 -3.28
C ILE A 546 4.62 -11.57 -2.50
N ARG A 547 4.04 -11.91 -1.36
CA ARG A 547 4.49 -13.02 -0.52
C ARG A 547 4.58 -14.32 -1.31
N GLY A 548 5.73 -14.99 -1.24
CA GLY A 548 5.98 -16.28 -1.92
C GLY A 548 6.17 -16.18 -3.43
N GLN A 549 6.30 -14.96 -3.98
CA GLN A 549 6.46 -14.74 -5.41
C GLN A 549 7.72 -13.95 -5.74
N LYS A 550 8.17 -14.07 -6.98
CA LYS A 550 9.24 -13.23 -7.51
C LYS A 550 8.76 -11.79 -7.69
N PRO A 551 9.66 -10.79 -7.59
CA PRO A 551 9.31 -9.40 -7.85
C PRO A 551 8.77 -9.18 -9.27
N LEU A 552 7.77 -8.29 -9.38
CA LEU A 552 7.26 -7.84 -10.67
C LEU A 552 7.67 -6.38 -10.90
N LYS A 553 8.43 -6.13 -11.95
CA LYS A 553 8.68 -4.77 -12.46
C LYS A 553 7.49 -4.35 -13.32
N ALA A 554 6.87 -3.23 -12.98
CA ALA A 554 5.61 -2.77 -13.55
C ALA A 554 5.61 -1.24 -13.72
N TYR A 555 4.48 -0.69 -14.15
CA TYR A 555 4.28 0.75 -14.34
C TYR A 555 3.17 1.26 -13.44
N LYS A 556 3.32 2.50 -12.98
CA LYS A 556 2.32 3.19 -12.20
C LYS A 556 1.05 3.42 -13.01
N VAL A 557 -0.07 3.37 -12.33
CA VAL A 557 -1.36 3.71 -12.92
C VAL A 557 -1.52 5.24 -12.93
N ILE A 558 -2.12 5.75 -13.98
CA ILE A 558 -2.47 7.17 -14.09
C ILE A 558 -4.00 7.26 -14.04
N PRO A 559 -4.60 7.97 -13.06
CA PRO A 559 -6.06 8.00 -12.90
C PRO A 559 -6.78 8.51 -14.15
N ASP A 560 -6.18 9.48 -14.84
CA ASP A 560 -6.73 10.12 -16.04
C ASP A 560 -6.95 9.12 -17.21
N GLU A 561 -6.31 7.96 -17.17
CA GLU A 561 -6.47 6.88 -18.15
C GLU A 561 -7.72 6.03 -17.90
N LEU A 562 -8.33 6.14 -16.71
CA LEU A 562 -9.51 5.36 -16.34
C LEU A 562 -10.78 6.03 -16.88
N SER A 563 -11.72 5.23 -17.42
CA SER A 563 -12.97 5.73 -17.98
C SER A 563 -13.79 6.55 -16.97
N SER A 564 -13.83 6.08 -15.72
CA SER A 564 -14.57 6.72 -14.61
C SER A 564 -13.97 8.05 -14.14
N TYR A 565 -12.72 8.36 -14.49
CA TYR A 565 -12.12 9.65 -14.13
C TYR A 565 -12.88 10.85 -14.72
N LYS A 566 -13.49 10.69 -15.88
CA LYS A 566 -14.28 11.73 -16.54
C LYS A 566 -15.60 12.04 -15.85
N GLU A 567 -16.05 11.19 -14.96
CA GLU A 567 -17.30 11.36 -14.19
C GLU A 567 -17.08 12.19 -12.92
N LEU A 568 -15.83 12.50 -12.56
CA LEU A 568 -15.51 13.26 -11.35
C LEU A 568 -16.01 14.70 -11.43
N LYS A 569 -16.60 15.15 -10.33
CA LYS A 569 -17.02 16.53 -10.13
C LYS A 569 -16.31 17.06 -8.89
N TYR A 570 -15.61 18.15 -9.05
CA TYR A 570 -14.91 18.80 -7.95
C TYR A 570 -15.91 19.56 -7.06
N THR A 571 -15.80 19.37 -5.75
CA THR A 571 -16.59 20.07 -4.74
C THR A 571 -15.66 20.54 -3.65
N ARG A 572 -15.66 21.82 -3.31
CA ARG A 572 -14.79 22.33 -2.23
C ARG A 572 -15.21 21.74 -0.88
N VAL A 573 -14.24 21.44 -0.04
CA VAL A 573 -14.51 20.99 1.33
C VAL A 573 -15.25 22.06 2.14
N THR A 574 -14.99 23.35 1.88
CA THR A 574 -15.66 24.50 2.50
C THR A 574 -17.14 24.58 2.17
N ASP A 575 -17.59 23.94 1.10
CA ASP A 575 -19.02 23.90 0.70
C ASP A 575 -19.76 22.75 1.39
N TYR A 576 -19.03 21.91 2.12
CA TYR A 576 -19.64 20.80 2.87
C TYR A 576 -20.28 21.30 4.16
N LEU A 577 -21.60 21.12 4.26
CA LEU A 577 -22.38 21.54 5.41
C LEU A 577 -22.76 20.32 6.28
N PRO A 578 -22.13 20.12 7.46
CA PRO A 578 -22.44 19.02 8.36
C PRO A 578 -23.84 19.18 8.99
N LYS A 579 -24.45 18.08 9.44
CA LYS A 579 -25.83 18.09 9.97
C LYS A 579 -25.99 19.01 11.17
N TRP A 580 -25.03 19.02 12.10
CA TRP A 580 -25.11 19.86 13.29
C TRP A 580 -25.14 21.36 12.93
N ARG A 581 -24.43 21.78 11.92
CA ARG A 581 -24.42 23.17 11.45
C ARG A 581 -25.72 23.54 10.76
N GLN A 582 -26.30 22.63 9.95
CA GLN A 582 -27.64 22.83 9.37
C GLN A 582 -28.70 23.03 10.46
N GLN A 583 -28.60 22.33 11.58
CA GLN A 583 -29.53 22.47 12.71
C GLN A 583 -29.32 23.79 13.44
N GLU A 584 -28.07 24.23 13.65
CA GLU A 584 -27.80 25.57 14.27
C GLU A 584 -28.33 26.71 13.41
N GLU A 585 -28.13 26.65 12.08
CA GLU A 585 -28.64 27.68 11.14
C GLU A 585 -30.17 27.74 11.11
N THR A 586 -30.87 26.61 11.28
CA THR A 586 -32.33 26.55 11.33
C THR A 586 -32.91 26.98 12.68
N THR A 587 -32.15 26.92 13.74
CA THR A 587 -32.58 27.25 15.12
C THR A 587 -32.19 28.66 15.57
N SER A 588 -31.33 29.37 14.84
CA SER A 588 -31.02 30.77 15.07
C SER A 588 -32.18 31.61 14.48
N PRO A 589 -33.06 32.25 15.28
CA PRO A 589 -33.93 33.27 14.79
C PRO A 589 -33.06 34.52 14.48
N ASP A 590 -33.25 35.11 13.30
CA ASP A 590 -32.76 36.44 12.92
C ASP A 590 -33.03 37.50 13.99
#